data_872abf1ea9ac180c3a6e554dbd9ee022
#
_entry.id   872abf1ea9ac180c3a6e554dbd9ee022
#
_cell.length_a   1.000
_cell.length_b   1.000
_cell.length_c   1.000
_cell.angle_alpha   90.00
_cell.angle_beta   90.00
_cell.angle_gamma   90.00
#
_symmetry.space_group_name_H-M   'P 1'
#
loop_
_entity.id
_entity.type
_entity.pdbx_description
1 polymer ?
#
loop_
_entity_poly.entity_id
_entity_poly.type
_entity_poly.pdbx_seq_one_letter_code
_entity_poly.pdbx_strand_id
1 'polypeptide(L)'
;MKQQMAEAIKAFHMPRYDELPNEGLYLQQTTQYINHVLAPLGCMTITSSMISNYVKKGIIAPPIKKLYYAEQIAYLFYIAIAKNVLSLEHIVALREMQEKSYPKEIAYDYLCEELENVLFHVFGLKDRIDDIGRTKSDEKMLFREVIIAASNSIHLTSCFNALQMDK
;
A
#
# COMPACT_ATOMS: atom_id res chain seq x y z
N MET A 1 14.93 -15.67 13.30
CA MET A 1 13.76 -15.49 12.40
C MET A 1 12.95 -14.23 12.74
N LYS A 2 12.26 -14.19 13.87
CA LYS A 2 11.42 -13.01 14.24
C LYS A 2 12.19 -11.69 14.27
N GLN A 3 13.41 -11.67 14.80
CA GLN A 3 14.21 -10.45 14.91
C GLN A 3 14.65 -9.89 13.55
N GLN A 4 15.06 -10.75 12.62
CA GLN A 4 15.46 -10.33 11.27
C GLN A 4 14.26 -9.76 10.49
N MET A 5 13.10 -10.38 10.62
CA MET A 5 11.88 -9.90 10.01
C MET A 5 11.45 -8.54 10.58
N ALA A 6 11.53 -8.37 11.89
CA ALA A 6 11.22 -7.10 12.56
C ALA A 6 12.18 -5.98 12.14
N GLU A 7 13.48 -6.26 11.99
CA GLU A 7 14.47 -5.28 11.53
C GLU A 7 14.18 -4.79 10.09
N ALA A 8 13.75 -5.69 9.19
CA ALA A 8 13.36 -5.30 7.83
C ALA A 8 12.17 -4.34 7.82
N ILE A 9 11.20 -4.55 8.71
CA ILE A 9 10.00 -3.70 8.81
C ILE A 9 10.28 -2.40 9.59
N LYS A 10 11.20 -2.42 10.53
CA LYS A 10 11.54 -1.24 11.36
C LYS A 10 11.96 -0.03 10.54
N ALA A 11 12.67 -0.24 9.43
CA ALA A 11 13.10 0.81 8.53
C ALA A 11 12.08 1.15 7.43
N PHE A 12 10.97 0.42 7.37
CA PHE A 12 9.95 0.63 6.35
C PHE A 12 9.23 1.96 6.57
N HIS A 13 9.19 2.77 5.52
CA HIS A 13 8.47 4.03 5.48
C HIS A 13 7.75 4.21 4.15
N MET A 14 6.45 4.46 4.22
CA MET A 14 5.66 4.84 3.03
C MET A 14 5.81 6.34 2.77
N PRO A 15 6.20 6.74 1.56
CA PRO A 15 6.24 8.16 1.23
C PRO A 15 4.83 8.77 1.34
N ARG A 16 4.70 9.88 2.04
CA ARG A 16 3.46 10.66 2.12
C ARG A 16 3.16 11.34 0.78
N TYR A 17 1.97 11.83 0.61
CA TYR A 17 1.54 12.39 -0.68
C TYR A 17 2.45 13.52 -1.16
N ASP A 18 2.86 14.41 -0.28
CA ASP A 18 3.78 15.51 -0.58
C ASP A 18 5.24 15.07 -0.83
N GLU A 19 5.59 13.85 -0.43
CA GLU A 19 6.89 13.23 -0.70
C GLU A 19 6.91 12.46 -2.04
N LEU A 20 5.76 12.25 -2.68
CA LEU A 20 5.69 11.54 -3.96
C LEU A 20 6.35 12.36 -5.07
N PRO A 21 6.95 11.71 -6.11
CA PRO A 21 7.53 12.43 -7.23
C PRO A 21 6.51 13.34 -7.91
N ASN A 22 6.81 14.63 -7.99
CA ASN A 22 5.93 15.65 -8.60
C ASN A 22 6.31 16.00 -10.05
N GLU A 23 7.43 15.48 -10.53
CA GLU A 23 7.94 15.72 -11.90
C GLU A 23 7.30 14.80 -12.95
N GLY A 24 6.55 13.80 -12.53
CA GLY A 24 6.05 12.74 -13.38
C GLY A 24 7.09 11.66 -13.66
N LEU A 25 6.63 10.40 -13.72
CA LEU A 25 7.47 9.25 -14.01
C LEU A 25 6.94 8.49 -15.22
N TYR A 26 7.81 8.01 -16.08
CA TYR A 26 7.45 7.06 -17.12
C TYR A 26 7.00 5.72 -16.52
N LEU A 27 6.29 4.92 -17.28
CA LEU A 27 5.73 3.64 -16.82
C LEU A 27 6.76 2.74 -16.11
N GLN A 28 7.92 2.56 -16.71
CA GLN A 28 8.98 1.73 -16.12
C GLN A 28 9.54 2.34 -14.83
N GLN A 29 9.72 3.65 -14.80
CA GLN A 29 10.18 4.36 -13.61
C GLN A 29 9.16 4.28 -12.47
N THR A 30 7.87 4.40 -12.79
CA THR A 30 6.77 4.25 -11.84
C THR A 30 6.77 2.86 -11.22
N THR A 31 6.90 1.83 -12.05
CA THR A 31 6.99 0.43 -11.61
C THR A 31 8.18 0.22 -10.66
N GLN A 32 9.35 0.70 -11.04
CA GLN A 32 10.57 0.59 -10.24
C GLN A 32 10.46 1.34 -8.91
N TYR A 33 9.91 2.55 -8.93
CA TYR A 33 9.71 3.37 -7.74
C TYR A 33 8.82 2.68 -6.71
N ILE A 34 7.65 2.19 -7.13
CA ILE A 34 6.71 1.49 -6.24
C ILE A 34 7.34 0.23 -5.67
N ASN A 35 7.95 -0.60 -6.51
CA ASN A 35 8.57 -1.84 -6.06
C ASN A 35 9.77 -1.60 -5.12
N HIS A 36 10.53 -0.52 -5.33
CA HIS A 36 11.61 -0.15 -4.43
C HIS A 36 11.10 0.23 -3.03
N VAL A 37 10.06 1.05 -2.96
CA VAL A 37 9.44 1.43 -1.68
C VAL A 37 8.87 0.22 -0.95
N LEU A 38 8.20 -0.69 -1.66
CA LEU A 38 7.55 -1.87 -1.08
C LEU A 38 8.49 -3.08 -0.90
N ALA A 39 9.74 -3.00 -1.34
CA ALA A 39 10.70 -4.11 -1.25
C ALA A 39 10.84 -4.69 0.18
N PRO A 40 10.86 -3.89 1.27
CA PRO A 40 10.93 -4.44 2.62
C PRO A 40 9.76 -5.36 3.00
N LEU A 41 8.62 -5.24 2.32
CA LEU A 41 7.45 -6.08 2.56
C LEU A 41 7.56 -7.46 1.90
N GLY A 42 8.47 -7.64 0.95
CA GLY A 42 8.84 -8.91 0.36
C GLY A 42 7.87 -9.55 -0.63
N CYS A 43 6.62 -9.09 -0.69
CA CYS A 43 5.58 -9.74 -1.50
C CYS A 43 4.62 -8.76 -2.20
N MET A 44 4.75 -7.47 -1.96
CA MET A 44 3.90 -6.44 -2.56
C MET A 44 4.54 -5.89 -3.83
N THR A 45 4.41 -6.61 -4.94
CA THR A 45 5.00 -6.20 -6.22
C THR A 45 3.94 -5.78 -7.22
N ILE A 46 4.33 -4.88 -8.13
CA ILE A 46 3.53 -4.45 -9.27
C ILE A 46 4.38 -4.53 -10.53
N THR A 47 3.76 -4.81 -11.67
CA THR A 47 4.44 -4.86 -12.97
C THR A 47 3.95 -3.75 -13.89
N SER A 48 4.76 -3.40 -14.88
CA SER A 48 4.37 -2.44 -15.92
C SER A 48 3.12 -2.90 -16.68
N SER A 49 3.00 -4.21 -16.94
CA SER A 49 1.80 -4.80 -17.56
C SER A 49 0.56 -4.64 -16.69
N MET A 50 0.69 -4.79 -15.38
CA MET A 50 -0.42 -4.56 -14.45
C MET A 50 -0.88 -3.11 -14.48
N ILE A 51 0.05 -2.16 -14.42
CA ILE A 51 -0.27 -0.72 -14.50
C ILE A 51 -1.01 -0.41 -15.82
N SER A 52 -0.48 -0.88 -16.93
CA SER A 52 -1.12 -0.69 -18.26
C SER A 52 -2.53 -1.29 -18.30
N ASN A 53 -2.72 -2.44 -17.69
CA ASN A 53 -4.03 -3.08 -17.61
C ASN A 53 -5.02 -2.26 -16.76
N TYR A 54 -4.57 -1.67 -15.64
CA TYR A 54 -5.42 -0.80 -14.81
C TYR A 54 -5.83 0.47 -15.54
N VAL A 55 -4.94 1.05 -16.34
CA VAL A 55 -5.27 2.17 -17.24
C VAL A 55 -6.30 1.74 -18.29
N LYS A 56 -6.07 0.62 -18.95
CA LYS A 56 -6.96 0.08 -19.98
C LYS A 56 -8.37 -0.20 -19.44
N LYS A 57 -8.47 -0.68 -18.21
CA LYS A 57 -9.75 -0.93 -17.53
C LYS A 57 -10.40 0.32 -16.94
N GLY A 58 -9.77 1.48 -17.04
CA GLY A 58 -10.27 2.72 -16.46
C GLY A 58 -10.21 2.79 -14.93
N ILE A 59 -9.43 1.92 -14.29
CA ILE A 59 -9.26 1.90 -12.83
C ILE A 59 -8.42 3.08 -12.38
N ILE A 60 -7.33 3.39 -13.12
CA ILE A 60 -6.52 4.58 -12.93
C ILE A 60 -6.58 5.48 -14.16
N ALA A 61 -6.45 6.77 -13.94
CA ALA A 61 -6.40 7.75 -15.02
C ALA A 61 -5.20 7.47 -15.94
N PRO A 62 -5.33 7.68 -17.25
CA PRO A 62 -4.23 7.50 -18.18
C PRO A 62 -3.08 8.48 -17.87
N PRO A 63 -1.83 8.10 -18.21
CA PRO A 63 -0.69 9.01 -18.06
C PRO A 63 -0.85 10.24 -18.94
N ILE A 64 -0.31 11.37 -18.50
CA ILE A 64 -0.29 12.62 -19.24
C ILE A 64 1.05 12.71 -19.97
N LYS A 65 1.04 12.69 -21.31
CA LYS A 65 2.26 12.65 -22.13
C LYS A 65 3.21 11.51 -21.69
N LYS A 66 2.66 10.33 -21.40
CA LYS A 66 3.34 9.13 -20.91
C LYS A 66 3.88 9.23 -19.47
N LEU A 67 3.56 10.28 -18.72
CA LEU A 67 4.02 10.48 -17.35
C LEU A 67 2.90 10.23 -16.35
N TYR A 68 3.25 9.52 -15.28
CA TYR A 68 2.41 9.26 -14.12
C TYR A 68 2.77 10.24 -13.00
N TYR A 69 1.76 10.87 -12.42
CA TYR A 69 1.94 11.90 -11.37
C TYR A 69 1.48 11.37 -10.00
N ALA A 70 1.64 12.19 -8.98
CA ALA A 70 1.41 11.81 -7.58
C ALA A 70 0.05 11.11 -7.34
N GLU A 71 -1.03 11.61 -7.93
CA GLU A 71 -2.36 11.02 -7.77
C GLU A 71 -2.42 9.57 -8.28
N GLN A 72 -1.84 9.31 -9.44
CA GLN A 72 -1.80 7.98 -10.04
C GLN A 72 -0.85 7.06 -9.24
N ILE A 73 0.29 7.56 -8.82
CA ILE A 73 1.29 6.81 -8.03
C ILE A 73 0.70 6.44 -6.66
N ALA A 74 0.01 7.37 -6.00
CA ALA A 74 -0.67 7.11 -4.72
C ALA A 74 -1.69 5.98 -4.85
N TYR A 75 -2.50 6.02 -5.91
CA TYR A 75 -3.49 4.96 -6.15
C TYR A 75 -2.84 3.62 -6.48
N LEU A 76 -1.73 3.62 -7.20
CA LEU A 76 -0.98 2.40 -7.48
C LEU A 76 -0.41 1.76 -6.22
N PHE A 77 0.07 2.54 -5.26
CA PHE A 77 0.45 2.02 -3.94
C PHE A 77 -0.73 1.35 -3.23
N TYR A 78 -1.88 2.01 -3.22
CA TYR A 78 -3.10 1.44 -2.63
C TYR A 78 -3.47 0.10 -3.28
N ILE A 79 -3.47 0.03 -4.62
CA ILE A 79 -3.76 -1.21 -5.35
C ILE A 79 -2.74 -2.29 -5.02
N ALA A 80 -1.45 -1.97 -5.00
CA ALA A 80 -0.38 -2.92 -4.72
C ALA A 80 -0.54 -3.57 -3.33
N ILE A 81 -0.98 -2.80 -2.34
CA ILE A 81 -1.20 -3.27 -0.97
C ILE A 81 -2.51 -4.08 -0.88
N ALA A 82 -3.59 -3.56 -1.44
CA ALA A 82 -4.93 -4.14 -1.27
C ALA A 82 -5.21 -5.33 -2.19
N LYS A 83 -4.52 -5.47 -3.32
CA LYS A 83 -4.80 -6.53 -4.32
C LYS A 83 -4.63 -7.96 -3.82
N ASN A 84 -3.91 -8.17 -2.73
CA ASN A 84 -3.72 -9.51 -2.14
C ASN A 84 -4.85 -9.91 -1.21
N VAL A 85 -5.74 -9.00 -0.84
CA VAL A 85 -6.87 -9.25 0.07
C VAL A 85 -8.22 -8.87 -0.53
N LEU A 86 -8.24 -8.03 -1.56
CA LEU A 86 -9.45 -7.58 -2.24
C LEU A 86 -9.37 -7.84 -3.75
N SER A 87 -10.53 -8.08 -4.37
CA SER A 87 -10.68 -7.99 -5.82
C SER A 87 -10.50 -6.55 -6.31
N LEU A 88 -10.17 -6.35 -7.58
CA LEU A 88 -10.09 -5.00 -8.17
C LEU A 88 -11.42 -4.25 -8.04
N GLU A 89 -12.55 -4.93 -8.19
CA GLU A 89 -13.88 -4.36 -8.00
C GLU A 89 -14.07 -3.80 -6.58
N HIS A 90 -13.66 -4.55 -5.56
CA HIS A 90 -13.74 -4.11 -4.17
C HIS A 90 -12.74 -2.98 -3.86
N ILE A 91 -11.56 -3.01 -4.46
CA ILE A 91 -10.57 -1.92 -4.34
C ILE A 91 -11.17 -0.61 -4.87
N VAL A 92 -11.79 -0.64 -6.05
CA VAL A 92 -12.45 0.54 -6.64
C VAL A 92 -13.60 1.01 -5.76
N ALA A 93 -14.47 0.10 -5.30
CA ALA A 93 -15.59 0.44 -4.44
C ALA A 93 -15.15 1.12 -3.13
N LEU A 94 -14.12 0.60 -2.48
CA LEU A 94 -13.59 1.19 -1.25
C LEU A 94 -12.99 2.58 -1.49
N ARG A 95 -12.28 2.76 -2.61
CA ARG A 95 -11.76 4.07 -3.02
C ARG A 95 -12.89 5.08 -3.20
N GLU A 96 -13.93 4.72 -3.93
CA GLU A 96 -15.09 5.59 -4.15
C GLU A 96 -15.78 6.00 -2.85
N MET A 97 -15.88 5.08 -1.89
CA MET A 97 -16.40 5.39 -0.56
C MET A 97 -15.53 6.44 0.15
N GLN A 98 -14.21 6.28 0.12
CA GLN A 98 -13.28 7.21 0.75
C GLN A 98 -13.30 8.60 0.08
N GLU A 99 -13.36 8.66 -1.24
CA GLU A 99 -13.37 9.92 -2.00
C GLU A 99 -14.61 10.78 -1.75
N LYS A 100 -15.70 10.17 -1.30
CA LYS A 100 -16.91 10.90 -0.86
C LYS A 100 -16.71 11.65 0.46
N SER A 101 -15.81 11.15 1.31
CA SER A 101 -15.64 11.63 2.68
C SER A 101 -14.33 12.40 2.89
N TYR A 102 -13.30 12.14 2.07
CA TYR A 102 -11.96 12.71 2.28
C TYR A 102 -11.31 13.16 0.97
N PRO A 103 -10.51 14.25 0.99
CA PRO A 103 -9.60 14.57 -0.11
C PRO A 103 -8.62 13.42 -0.35
N LYS A 104 -8.20 13.24 -1.60
CA LYS A 104 -7.32 12.13 -2.03
C LYS A 104 -6.00 12.10 -1.25
N GLU A 105 -5.42 13.26 -1.00
CA GLU A 105 -4.17 13.41 -0.25
C GLU A 105 -4.31 12.92 1.19
N ILE A 106 -5.41 13.27 1.83
CA ILE A 106 -5.72 12.86 3.21
C ILE A 106 -5.96 11.36 3.29
N ALA A 107 -6.73 10.80 2.34
CA ALA A 107 -7.00 9.36 2.28
C ALA A 107 -5.72 8.56 2.06
N TYR A 108 -4.82 9.02 1.18
CA TYR A 108 -3.55 8.37 0.93
C TYR A 108 -2.61 8.44 2.14
N ASP A 109 -2.47 9.60 2.78
CA ASP A 109 -1.63 9.74 3.98
C ASP A 109 -2.15 8.88 5.13
N TYR A 110 -3.47 8.72 5.25
CA TYR A 110 -4.06 7.78 6.19
C TYR A 110 -3.68 6.33 5.88
N LEU A 111 -3.70 5.92 4.61
CA LEU A 111 -3.20 4.61 4.18
C LEU A 111 -1.76 4.39 4.65
N CYS A 112 -0.88 5.35 4.42
CA CYS A 112 0.53 5.25 4.78
C CYS A 112 0.71 5.08 6.29
N GLU A 113 0.06 5.93 7.07
CA GLU A 113 0.16 5.92 8.52
C GLU A 113 -0.45 4.65 9.13
N GLU A 114 -1.62 4.24 8.67
CA GLU A 114 -2.28 3.02 9.17
C GLU A 114 -1.49 1.76 8.80
N LEU A 115 -0.93 1.69 7.60
CA LEU A 115 -0.10 0.55 7.19
C LEU A 115 1.13 0.40 8.08
N GLU A 116 1.87 1.49 8.34
CA GLU A 116 3.02 1.46 9.24
C GLU A 116 2.62 1.08 10.67
N ASN A 117 1.53 1.65 11.17
CA ASN A 117 0.98 1.37 12.50
C ASN A 117 0.65 -0.12 12.68
N VAL A 118 -0.09 -0.70 11.74
CA VAL A 118 -0.50 -2.11 11.81
C VAL A 118 0.67 -3.06 11.58
N LEU A 119 1.54 -2.78 10.61
CA LEU A 119 2.73 -3.60 10.35
C LEU A 119 3.64 -3.67 11.58
N PHE A 120 3.90 -2.54 12.24
CA PHE A 120 4.74 -2.51 13.43
C PHE A 120 4.16 -3.36 14.56
N HIS A 121 2.85 -3.36 14.73
CA HIS A 121 2.19 -4.24 15.69
C HIS A 121 2.32 -5.73 15.29
N VAL A 122 1.96 -6.06 14.05
CA VAL A 122 1.96 -7.45 13.56
C VAL A 122 3.36 -8.06 13.60
N PHE A 123 4.41 -7.27 13.33
CA PHE A 123 5.81 -7.71 13.41
C PHE A 123 6.43 -7.60 14.82
N GLY A 124 5.63 -7.26 15.82
CA GLY A 124 6.07 -7.25 17.22
C GLY A 124 6.89 -6.04 17.64
N LEU A 125 6.91 -4.97 16.86
CA LEU A 125 7.59 -3.71 17.18
C LEU A 125 6.76 -2.78 18.08
N LYS A 126 5.45 -3.04 18.17
CA LYS A 126 4.50 -2.32 19.04
C LYS A 126 3.57 -3.30 19.72
N ASP A 127 3.16 -2.99 20.95
CA ASP A 127 2.26 -3.85 21.73
C ASP A 127 0.81 -3.80 21.26
N ARG A 128 0.40 -2.70 20.63
CA ARG A 128 -0.96 -2.49 20.16
C ARG A 128 -1.00 -1.68 18.87
N ILE A 129 -2.15 -1.76 18.18
CA ILE A 129 -2.48 -0.89 17.06
C ILE A 129 -3.04 0.41 17.63
N ASP A 130 -2.41 1.54 17.30
CA ASP A 130 -2.88 2.85 17.75
C ASP A 130 -4.16 3.26 17.02
N ASP A 131 -4.99 4.05 17.68
CA ASP A 131 -6.13 4.69 17.04
C ASP A 131 -5.65 5.93 16.28
N ILE A 132 -5.74 5.86 14.95
CA ILE A 132 -5.28 6.94 14.07
C ILE A 132 -6.47 7.77 13.59
N GLY A 133 -6.34 9.08 13.76
CA GLY A 133 -7.37 10.04 13.36
C GLY A 133 -8.50 10.21 14.38
N ARG A 134 -9.28 11.28 14.20
CA ARG A 134 -10.29 11.71 15.18
C ARG A 134 -11.70 11.21 14.88
N THR A 135 -11.98 10.76 13.67
CA THR A 135 -13.31 10.35 13.23
C THR A 135 -13.44 8.84 13.20
N LYS A 136 -14.49 8.30 13.79
CA LYS A 136 -14.91 6.91 13.63
C LYS A 136 -16.02 6.91 12.58
N SER A 137 -15.74 6.34 11.40
CA SER A 137 -16.73 6.10 10.34
C SER A 137 -16.67 4.66 9.91
N ASP A 138 -17.74 4.14 9.31
CA ASP A 138 -17.78 2.77 8.81
C ASP A 138 -16.73 2.56 7.72
N GLU A 139 -16.52 3.57 6.87
CA GLU A 139 -15.50 3.53 5.81
C GLU A 139 -14.09 3.41 6.40
N LYS A 140 -13.81 4.15 7.45
CA LYS A 140 -12.52 4.10 8.14
C LYS A 140 -12.28 2.76 8.82
N MET A 141 -13.32 2.20 9.46
CA MET A 141 -13.23 0.88 10.09
C MET A 141 -13.01 -0.21 9.04
N LEU A 142 -13.76 -0.19 7.94
CA LEU A 142 -13.60 -1.13 6.84
C LEU A 142 -12.19 -1.05 6.23
N PHE A 143 -11.69 0.16 6.01
CA PHE A 143 -10.35 0.38 5.48
C PHE A 143 -9.28 -0.17 6.42
N ARG A 144 -9.42 0.04 7.73
CA ARG A 144 -8.53 -0.52 8.73
C ARG A 144 -8.51 -2.05 8.70
N GLU A 145 -9.66 -2.70 8.55
CA GLU A 145 -9.73 -4.15 8.40
C GLU A 145 -8.98 -4.66 7.17
N VAL A 146 -9.05 -3.94 6.06
CA VAL A 146 -8.27 -4.24 4.85
C VAL A 146 -6.77 -4.15 5.13
N ILE A 147 -6.33 -3.09 5.83
CA ILE A 147 -4.92 -2.91 6.19
C ILE A 147 -4.45 -4.00 7.17
N ILE A 148 -5.26 -4.40 8.13
CA ILE A 148 -4.96 -5.50 9.04
C ILE A 148 -4.81 -6.81 8.26
N ALA A 149 -5.73 -7.11 7.36
CA ALA A 149 -5.66 -8.32 6.53
C ALA A 149 -4.41 -8.32 5.64
N ALA A 150 -4.09 -7.21 4.98
CA ALA A 150 -2.89 -7.07 4.16
C ALA A 150 -1.61 -7.24 4.99
N SER A 151 -1.54 -6.63 6.17
CA SER A 151 -0.38 -6.70 7.08
C SER A 151 -0.16 -8.13 7.59
N ASN A 152 -1.22 -8.84 7.94
CA ASN A 152 -1.13 -10.25 8.33
C ASN A 152 -0.67 -11.14 7.16
N SER A 153 -1.14 -10.87 5.94
CA SER A 153 -0.68 -11.57 4.74
C SER A 153 0.82 -11.37 4.50
N ILE A 154 1.30 -10.14 4.64
CA ILE A 154 2.72 -9.80 4.54
C ILE A 154 3.53 -10.57 5.59
N HIS A 155 3.09 -10.56 6.83
CA HIS A 155 3.75 -11.25 7.93
C HIS A 155 3.81 -12.77 7.69
N LEU A 156 2.70 -13.40 7.32
CA LEU A 156 2.64 -14.83 7.02
C LEU A 156 3.58 -15.21 5.88
N THR A 157 3.59 -14.45 4.80
CA THR A 157 4.51 -14.67 3.67
C THR A 157 5.97 -14.58 4.13
N SER A 158 6.31 -13.59 4.93
CA SER A 158 7.66 -13.45 5.50
C SER A 158 8.04 -14.64 6.37
N CYS A 159 7.12 -15.15 7.19
CA CYS A 159 7.35 -16.35 7.99
C CYS A 159 7.64 -17.58 7.14
N PHE A 160 6.82 -17.82 6.10
CA PHE A 160 7.02 -18.97 5.23
C PHE A 160 8.32 -18.88 4.43
N ASN A 161 8.68 -17.69 3.95
CA ASN A 161 9.94 -17.48 3.25
C ASN A 161 11.13 -17.78 4.18
N ALA A 162 11.08 -17.32 5.42
CA ALA A 162 12.14 -17.62 6.41
C ALA A 162 12.27 -19.13 6.69
N LEU A 163 11.14 -19.85 6.83
CA LEU A 163 11.15 -21.30 7.03
C LEU A 163 11.72 -22.10 5.84
N GLN A 164 11.65 -21.54 4.63
CA GLN A 164 12.23 -22.18 3.44
C GLN A 164 13.74 -21.97 3.32
N MET A 165 14.25 -20.88 3.86
CA MET A 165 15.71 -20.57 3.84
C MET A 165 16.50 -21.42 4.86
N ASP A 166 15.83 -21.99 5.86
CA ASP A 166 16.45 -22.83 6.90
C ASP A 166 16.54 -24.32 6.46
N LYS A 167 16.17 -24.67 5.23
CA LYS A 167 16.30 -26.00 4.62
C LYS A 167 17.45 -26.07 3.62
#